data_851482bf683b32d7457cc420f6100a74
#
_entry.id   851482bf683b32d7457cc420f6100a74
#
_cell.length_a   1.000
_cell.length_b   1.000
_cell.length_c   1.000
_cell.angle_alpha   90.00
_cell.angle_beta   90.00
_cell.angle_gamma   90.00
#
_symmetry.space_group_name_H-M   'P 1'
#
loop_
_entity.id
_entity.type
_entity.pdbx_description
1 polymer ?
#
loop_
_entity_poly.entity_id
_entity_poly.type
_entity_poly.pdbx_seq_one_letter_code
_entity_poly.pdbx_strand_id
1 'polypeptide(L)'
;MGQPAHGLSKPANGPVKTAKVKTAKPAKPRKRREAIISDIPAQSAYRVTTLGRGTGTLSSENKWRTEAMRSHRTPTLLWFTRGQGRITVAGVTRGFGPHNLVYLPTRTMYGFEPVGQVMGFAVHLPDDPTLALPEEPLHMRFREVIQQNEITGLIEGLQREIEGDRPGRDRAMAFQAGMIAVWLERQMSVMPDYDLTPDASRRLAAAYTALVENELRDGRTVAHFAAELGVSPTHLTRACNVACGRSASAILSDRVHYEARRMLRETDLPINQIAEKLGFHSAAYFSRAFHRHTGVSPRDFRRSV
;
A
#
# COMPACT_ATOMS: atom_id res chain seq x y z
N MET A 1 -35.35 -79.80 0.60
CA MET A 1 -36.45 -79.79 1.58
C MET A 1 -36.11 -78.58 2.51
N GLY A 2 -36.80 -77.49 2.64
CA GLY A 2 -38.11 -77.03 2.37
C GLY A 2 -38.10 -75.54 2.68
N GLN A 3 -38.68 -74.76 1.80
CA GLN A 3 -39.19 -73.40 2.17
C GLN A 3 -40.49 -73.60 3.00
N PRO A 4 -41.03 -72.60 3.72
CA PRO A 4 -41.58 -71.34 3.19
C PRO A 4 -41.41 -70.13 4.13
N ALA A 5 -41.48 -68.93 3.66
CA ALA A 5 -42.55 -68.02 3.15
C ALA A 5 -42.97 -66.91 4.17
N HIS A 6 -43.02 -65.72 3.63
CA HIS A 6 -43.89 -64.56 3.85
C HIS A 6 -43.81 -63.71 5.13
N GLY A 7 -43.64 -62.42 4.84
CA GLY A 7 -43.90 -61.31 5.75
C GLY A 7 -43.69 -59.96 5.08
N LEU A 8 -44.55 -59.62 4.08
CA LEU A 8 -44.68 -58.26 3.51
C LEU A 8 -45.31 -57.32 4.56
N SER A 9 -44.63 -56.26 4.98
CA SER A 9 -45.29 -55.12 5.62
C SER A 9 -45.03 -53.87 4.80
N LYS A 10 -46.16 -53.21 4.45
CA LYS A 10 -46.28 -51.99 3.66
C LYS A 10 -45.59 -50.79 4.34
N PRO A 11 -45.01 -49.84 3.55
CA PRO A 11 -44.60 -48.57 4.07
C PRO A 11 -45.79 -47.62 4.26
N ALA A 12 -45.86 -47.00 5.44
CA ALA A 12 -46.81 -45.94 5.75
C ALA A 12 -46.35 -44.64 5.09
N ASN A 13 -47.16 -44.16 4.13
CA ASN A 13 -47.04 -42.83 3.57
C ASN A 13 -47.60 -41.79 4.55
N GLY A 14 -46.75 -41.00 5.18
CA GLY A 14 -47.10 -39.76 5.85
C GLY A 14 -46.61 -38.56 5.03
N PRO A 15 -47.39 -37.47 4.91
CA PRO A 15 -47.01 -36.35 4.06
C PRO A 15 -45.87 -35.55 4.63
N VAL A 16 -44.77 -35.47 3.88
CA VAL A 16 -43.61 -34.60 4.17
C VAL A 16 -44.08 -33.15 4.02
N LYS A 17 -44.10 -32.39 5.13
CA LYS A 17 -44.31 -30.94 5.12
C LYS A 17 -43.08 -30.28 4.52
N THR A 18 -43.18 -29.84 3.28
CA THR A 18 -42.19 -28.99 2.62
C THR A 18 -42.15 -27.62 3.33
N ALA A 19 -41.08 -27.37 4.07
CA ALA A 19 -40.78 -26.05 4.62
C ALA A 19 -40.47 -25.10 3.45
N LYS A 20 -41.28 -24.05 3.29
CA LYS A 20 -41.04 -22.98 2.32
C LYS A 20 -39.73 -22.25 2.72
N VAL A 21 -38.69 -22.50 1.96
CA VAL A 21 -37.47 -21.67 2.02
C VAL A 21 -37.86 -20.27 1.53
N LYS A 22 -37.84 -19.29 2.45
CA LYS A 22 -37.95 -17.87 2.10
C LYS A 22 -36.71 -17.48 1.32
N THR A 23 -36.82 -17.37 0.01
CA THR A 23 -35.82 -16.76 -0.85
C THR A 23 -35.65 -15.30 -0.42
N ALA A 24 -34.49 -14.97 0.16
CA ALA A 24 -34.11 -13.59 0.46
C ALA A 24 -34.04 -12.81 -0.86
N LYS A 25 -34.74 -11.67 -0.95
CA LYS A 25 -34.66 -10.75 -2.08
C LYS A 25 -33.19 -10.39 -2.31
N PRO A 26 -32.67 -10.39 -3.56
CA PRO A 26 -31.33 -9.93 -3.85
C PRO A 26 -31.22 -8.46 -3.41
N ALA A 27 -30.20 -8.18 -2.62
CA ALA A 27 -29.86 -6.82 -2.21
C ALA A 27 -29.60 -5.99 -3.47
N LYS A 28 -30.24 -4.83 -3.58
CA LYS A 28 -29.98 -3.87 -4.67
C LYS A 28 -28.48 -3.57 -4.72
N PRO A 29 -27.83 -3.55 -5.92
CA PRO A 29 -26.43 -3.18 -6.03
C PRO A 29 -26.27 -1.76 -5.46
N ARG A 30 -25.45 -1.64 -4.42
CA ARG A 30 -25.03 -0.34 -3.88
C ARG A 30 -24.32 0.39 -5.01
N LYS A 31 -24.86 1.53 -5.43
CA LYS A 31 -24.20 2.44 -6.37
C LYS A 31 -22.76 2.67 -5.88
N ARG A 32 -21.79 2.22 -6.66
CA ARG A 32 -20.37 2.43 -6.46
C ARG A 32 -20.15 3.93 -6.24
N ARG A 33 -19.72 4.32 -5.05
CA ARG A 33 -19.34 5.70 -4.73
C ARG A 33 -17.97 6.00 -5.35
N GLU A 34 -17.93 6.10 -6.66
CA GLU A 34 -16.70 6.45 -7.40
C GLU A 34 -16.35 7.95 -7.37
N ALA A 35 -17.16 8.79 -6.77
CA ALA A 35 -17.09 10.21 -6.96
C ALA A 35 -16.68 11.03 -5.74
N ILE A 36 -15.57 10.71 -5.04
CA ILE A 36 -15.03 11.63 -4.01
C ILE A 36 -13.49 11.62 -3.99
N ILE A 37 -12.84 11.18 -5.06
CA ILE A 37 -11.37 11.17 -5.14
C ILE A 37 -10.82 12.44 -5.84
N SER A 38 -11.69 13.24 -6.48
CA SER A 38 -11.32 14.39 -7.29
C SER A 38 -10.94 15.66 -6.51
N ASP A 39 -11.15 15.73 -5.19
CA ASP A 39 -10.99 16.97 -4.43
C ASP A 39 -9.60 17.17 -3.81
N ILE A 40 -8.65 16.27 -4.07
CA ILE A 40 -7.25 16.50 -3.70
C ILE A 40 -6.53 16.94 -4.97
N PRO A 41 -5.92 18.16 -5.00
CA PRO A 41 -5.25 18.64 -6.19
C PRO A 41 -4.28 17.56 -6.70
N ALA A 42 -4.38 17.27 -7.99
CA ALA A 42 -3.45 16.39 -8.67
C ALA A 42 -2.06 17.01 -8.50
N GLN A 43 -1.26 16.47 -7.57
CA GLN A 43 0.15 16.80 -7.53
C GLN A 43 0.72 16.50 -8.92
N SER A 44 1.63 17.35 -9.39
CA SER A 44 2.33 17.12 -10.67
C SER A 44 2.61 15.63 -10.85
N ALA A 45 2.21 15.05 -11.98
CA ALA A 45 2.36 13.63 -12.26
C ALA A 45 3.83 13.16 -12.14
N TYR A 46 4.76 14.09 -12.33
CA TYR A 46 6.20 13.88 -12.16
C TYR A 46 6.71 14.64 -10.95
N ARG A 47 7.39 13.95 -10.05
CA ARG A 47 8.04 14.57 -8.89
C ARG A 47 9.29 13.80 -8.51
N VAL A 48 10.38 14.51 -8.33
CA VAL A 48 11.62 13.99 -7.73
C VAL A 48 11.83 14.68 -6.39
N THR A 49 12.05 13.89 -5.34
CA THR A 49 12.33 14.39 -4.00
C THR A 49 13.62 13.76 -3.51
N THR A 50 14.55 14.59 -3.05
CA THR A 50 15.79 14.11 -2.45
C THR A 50 15.52 13.53 -1.06
N LEU A 51 16.00 12.32 -0.80
CA LEU A 51 16.01 11.71 0.51
C LEU A 51 17.25 12.19 1.27
N GLY A 52 17.10 12.69 2.51
CA GLY A 52 18.24 13.07 3.35
C GLY A 52 18.22 14.50 3.84
N ARG A 53 19.36 15.19 3.78
CA ARG A 53 19.59 16.51 4.40
C ARG A 53 18.52 17.55 4.01
N GLY A 54 17.81 18.09 5.00
CA GLY A 54 16.95 19.26 4.83
C GLY A 54 15.52 19.01 4.37
N THR A 55 15.16 17.79 3.99
CA THR A 55 13.79 17.51 3.53
C THR A 55 12.77 17.30 4.64
N GLY A 56 13.17 17.45 5.92
CA GLY A 56 12.29 17.19 7.06
C GLY A 56 11.80 15.73 7.17
N THR A 57 12.15 14.90 6.20
CA THR A 57 11.67 13.52 6.06
C THR A 57 12.28 12.58 7.10
N LEU A 58 13.48 12.90 7.60
CA LEU A 58 14.27 12.04 8.52
C LEU A 58 14.49 12.67 9.90
N SER A 59 13.86 13.81 10.23
CA SER A 59 13.92 14.34 11.61
C SER A 59 13.07 13.47 12.54
N SER A 60 13.40 13.47 13.84
CA SER A 60 12.65 12.71 14.85
C SER A 60 11.15 13.04 14.85
N GLU A 61 10.80 14.29 14.58
CA GLU A 61 9.41 14.76 14.49
C GLU A 61 8.68 14.25 13.23
N ASN A 62 9.42 13.88 12.20
CA ASN A 62 8.89 13.42 10.91
C ASN A 62 9.08 11.92 10.65
N LYS A 63 9.51 11.13 11.65
CA LYS A 63 9.67 9.66 11.52
C LYS A 63 8.44 8.96 10.93
N TRP A 64 7.24 9.42 11.27
CA TRP A 64 6.01 8.89 10.71
C TRP A 64 5.93 9.00 9.18
N ARG A 65 6.68 9.92 8.57
CA ARG A 65 6.72 10.06 7.09
C ARG A 65 7.52 8.96 6.40
N THR A 66 8.37 8.27 7.13
CA THR A 66 9.19 7.18 6.62
C THR A 66 8.80 5.84 7.23
N GLU A 67 8.61 5.78 8.54
CA GLU A 67 8.39 4.54 9.29
C GLU A 67 6.94 4.06 9.24
N ALA A 68 5.96 4.98 9.17
CA ALA A 68 4.55 4.58 9.07
C ALA A 68 4.22 3.95 7.71
N MET A 69 3.41 2.91 7.76
CA MET A 69 2.92 2.25 6.55
C MET A 69 2.06 3.21 5.72
N ARG A 70 2.46 3.42 4.49
CA ARG A 70 1.85 4.35 3.53
C ARG A 70 1.82 3.78 2.12
N SER A 71 1.04 4.40 1.25
CA SER A 71 1.06 4.13 -0.18
C SER A 71 0.94 5.43 -0.98
N HIS A 72 1.31 5.38 -2.24
CA HIS A 72 1.12 6.46 -3.18
C HIS A 72 0.11 6.05 -4.27
N ARG A 73 -0.52 7.05 -4.87
CA ARG A 73 -1.43 6.87 -6.01
C ARG A 73 -0.69 6.80 -7.34
N THR A 74 0.58 7.08 -7.32
CA THR A 74 1.47 7.08 -8.48
C THR A 74 2.57 6.05 -8.26
N PRO A 75 3.04 5.38 -9.31
CA PRO A 75 4.23 4.56 -9.24
C PRO A 75 5.39 5.35 -8.64
N THR A 76 6.12 4.73 -7.74
CA THR A 76 7.20 5.40 -7.00
C THR A 76 8.47 4.57 -7.05
N LEU A 77 9.59 5.19 -7.40
CA LEU A 77 10.90 4.58 -7.40
C LEU A 77 11.75 5.23 -6.32
N LEU A 78 12.29 4.42 -5.41
CA LEU A 78 13.23 4.85 -4.38
C LEU A 78 14.64 4.39 -4.79
N TRP A 79 15.54 5.33 -4.98
CA TRP A 79 16.95 5.08 -5.27
C TRP A 79 17.80 5.52 -4.09
N PHE A 80 18.39 4.55 -3.37
CA PHE A 80 19.24 4.81 -2.20
C PHE A 80 20.70 4.90 -2.63
N THR A 81 21.32 6.07 -2.51
CA THR A 81 22.72 6.30 -2.87
C THR A 81 23.67 6.13 -1.69
N ARG A 82 23.20 6.39 -0.44
CA ARG A 82 23.97 6.26 0.79
C ARG A 82 23.06 5.87 1.96
N GLY A 83 23.67 5.24 2.96
CA GLY A 83 23.01 4.82 4.19
C GLY A 83 22.39 3.44 4.05
N GLN A 84 21.75 2.98 5.13
CA GLN A 84 21.15 1.65 5.20
C GLN A 84 19.96 1.65 6.15
N GLY A 85 19.17 0.58 6.11
CA GLY A 85 18.01 0.42 6.97
C GLY A 85 17.20 -0.81 6.61
N ARG A 86 15.94 -0.80 7.04
CA ARG A 86 14.94 -1.80 6.67
C ARG A 86 13.81 -1.12 5.90
N ILE A 87 13.30 -1.78 4.90
CA ILE A 87 12.12 -1.35 4.16
C ILE A 87 11.08 -2.49 4.16
N THR A 88 9.87 -2.14 4.50
CA THR A 88 8.72 -3.05 4.39
C THR A 88 7.95 -2.67 3.13
N VAL A 89 7.77 -3.60 2.21
CA VAL A 89 7.01 -3.42 0.97
C VAL A 89 5.97 -4.53 0.90
N ALA A 90 4.71 -4.20 0.67
CA ALA A 90 3.62 -5.16 0.62
C ALA A 90 3.65 -6.15 1.80
N GLY A 91 3.86 -5.63 3.03
CA GLY A 91 3.91 -6.44 4.24
C GLY A 91 5.15 -7.31 4.42
N VAL A 92 6.18 -7.20 3.58
CA VAL A 92 7.43 -7.96 3.66
C VAL A 92 8.60 -7.03 3.94
N THR A 93 9.33 -7.28 5.03
CA THR A 93 10.51 -6.46 5.41
C THR A 93 11.80 -7.06 4.87
N ARG A 94 12.63 -6.19 4.29
CA ARG A 94 13.99 -6.50 3.81
C ARG A 94 14.95 -5.40 4.21
N GLY A 95 16.25 -5.73 4.27
CA GLY A 95 17.32 -4.74 4.42
C GLY A 95 17.52 -3.96 3.12
N PHE A 96 17.83 -2.65 3.23
CA PHE A 96 18.36 -1.88 2.11
C PHE A 96 19.70 -1.25 2.50
N GLY A 97 20.50 -0.94 1.50
CA GLY A 97 21.79 -0.27 1.62
C GLY A 97 22.07 0.63 0.43
N PRO A 98 23.31 1.13 0.30
CA PRO A 98 23.70 1.92 -0.86
C PRO A 98 23.46 1.15 -2.16
N HIS A 99 23.06 1.89 -3.19
CA HIS A 99 22.76 1.37 -4.53
C HIS A 99 21.65 0.32 -4.57
N ASN A 100 20.71 0.40 -3.61
CA ASN A 100 19.45 -0.32 -3.69
C ASN A 100 18.41 0.55 -4.38
N LEU A 101 17.64 -0.07 -5.27
CA LEU A 101 16.48 0.51 -5.91
C LEU A 101 15.25 -0.28 -5.48
N VAL A 102 14.22 0.44 -5.07
CA VAL A 102 12.91 -0.14 -4.76
C VAL A 102 11.88 0.52 -5.65
N TYR A 103 11.22 -0.27 -6.47
CA TYR A 103 10.08 0.19 -7.26
C TYR A 103 8.79 -0.25 -6.58
N LEU A 104 7.83 0.66 -6.52
CA LEU A 104 6.54 0.52 -5.85
C LEU A 104 5.44 0.86 -6.86
N PRO A 105 4.66 -0.11 -7.35
CA PRO A 105 3.44 0.15 -8.11
C PRO A 105 2.47 1.03 -7.31
N THR A 106 1.48 1.59 -8.01
CA THR A 106 0.40 2.34 -7.36
C THR A 106 -0.25 1.55 -6.23
N ARG A 107 -0.60 2.24 -5.15
CA ARG A 107 -1.27 1.65 -3.98
C ARG A 107 -0.51 0.49 -3.32
N THR A 108 0.78 0.36 -3.55
CA THR A 108 1.61 -0.57 -2.81
C THR A 108 1.94 0.00 -1.45
N MET A 109 1.56 -0.71 -0.38
CA MET A 109 1.84 -0.30 0.99
C MET A 109 3.32 -0.48 1.30
N TYR A 110 3.96 0.55 1.83
CA TYR A 110 5.37 0.51 2.23
C TYR A 110 5.69 1.45 3.37
N GLY A 111 6.81 1.20 4.03
CA GLY A 111 7.44 2.08 5.02
C GLY A 111 8.90 1.70 5.15
N PHE A 112 9.78 2.63 5.49
CA PHE A 112 11.19 2.30 5.72
C PHE A 112 11.73 2.92 6.99
N GLU A 113 12.59 2.18 7.68
CA GLU A 113 13.23 2.51 8.94
C GLU A 113 14.72 2.72 8.67
N PRO A 114 15.17 3.99 8.50
CA PRO A 114 16.57 4.27 8.24
C PRO A 114 17.42 4.03 9.51
N VAL A 115 18.61 3.51 9.32
CA VAL A 115 19.65 3.44 10.35
C VAL A 115 20.67 4.55 10.07
N GLY A 116 20.62 5.62 10.85
CA GLY A 116 21.45 6.80 10.59
C GLY A 116 20.97 7.64 9.40
N GLN A 117 21.90 8.30 8.75
CA GLN A 117 21.61 9.17 7.61
C GLN A 117 21.49 8.36 6.32
N VAL A 118 20.38 8.52 5.63
CA VAL A 118 20.11 7.94 4.31
C VAL A 118 20.04 9.05 3.28
N MET A 119 20.64 8.84 2.09
CA MET A 119 20.57 9.76 0.95
C MET A 119 20.09 9.00 -0.29
N GLY A 120 19.43 9.72 -1.18
CA GLY A 120 18.90 9.16 -2.42
C GLY A 120 17.79 9.99 -3.01
N PHE A 121 16.96 9.36 -3.81
CA PHE A 121 15.86 9.98 -4.51
C PHE A 121 14.57 9.18 -4.33
N ALA A 122 13.45 9.88 -4.22
CA ALA A 122 12.11 9.33 -4.40
C ALA A 122 11.53 9.96 -5.68
N VAL A 123 11.30 9.14 -6.69
CA VAL A 123 10.80 9.55 -8.00
C VAL A 123 9.36 9.06 -8.12
N HIS A 124 8.43 9.99 -8.33
CA HIS A 124 7.03 9.68 -8.62
C HIS A 124 6.80 9.85 -10.11
N LEU A 125 6.23 8.83 -10.75
CA LEU A 125 5.92 8.79 -12.17
C LEU A 125 4.40 8.79 -12.36
N PRO A 126 3.89 9.24 -13.53
CA PRO A 126 2.47 9.11 -13.82
C PRO A 126 2.04 7.64 -13.87
N ASP A 127 0.80 7.38 -13.49
CA ASP A 127 0.16 6.08 -13.69
C ASP A 127 -0.35 6.00 -15.14
N ASP A 128 0.58 5.87 -16.07
CA ASP A 128 0.35 5.88 -17.50
C ASP A 128 0.72 4.51 -18.10
N PRO A 129 -0.24 3.77 -18.67
CA PRO A 129 0.01 2.48 -19.28
C PRO A 129 1.09 2.48 -20.38
N THR A 130 1.31 3.64 -21.04
CA THR A 130 2.33 3.75 -22.11
C THR A 130 3.75 3.64 -21.57
N LEU A 131 3.97 3.84 -20.29
CA LEU A 131 5.27 3.64 -19.64
C LEU A 131 5.60 2.16 -19.43
N ALA A 132 4.63 1.25 -19.54
CA ALA A 132 4.81 -0.19 -19.32
C ALA A 132 5.61 -0.51 -18.05
N LEU A 133 5.30 0.20 -16.94
CA LEU A 133 5.95 0.01 -15.66
C LEU A 133 5.57 -1.36 -15.06
N PRO A 134 6.44 -1.98 -14.24
CA PRO A 134 6.14 -3.25 -13.61
C PRO A 134 4.87 -3.23 -12.75
N GLU A 135 4.09 -4.29 -12.77
CA GLU A 135 2.89 -4.43 -11.92
C GLU A 135 3.25 -4.85 -10.49
N GLU A 136 4.39 -5.52 -10.30
CA GLU A 136 4.84 -6.01 -9.01
C GLU A 136 5.96 -5.15 -8.43
N PRO A 137 6.07 -5.04 -7.09
CA PRO A 137 7.14 -4.33 -6.44
C PRO A 137 8.50 -4.98 -6.71
N LEU A 138 9.50 -4.16 -6.98
CA LEU A 138 10.88 -4.62 -7.17
C LEU A 138 11.78 -4.13 -6.05
N HIS A 139 12.76 -4.96 -5.66
CA HIS A 139 13.84 -4.57 -4.78
C HIS A 139 15.16 -5.12 -5.32
N MET A 140 15.95 -4.25 -5.92
CA MET A 140 17.17 -4.59 -6.64
C MET A 140 18.39 -3.92 -5.98
N ARG A 141 19.53 -4.57 -6.07
CA ARG A 141 20.82 -4.01 -5.64
C ARG A 141 21.80 -4.01 -6.82
N PHE A 142 22.31 -2.85 -7.13
CA PHE A 142 23.25 -2.66 -8.23
C PHE A 142 24.68 -2.60 -7.71
N ARG A 143 25.55 -3.46 -8.24
CA ARG A 143 26.97 -3.52 -7.86
C ARG A 143 27.85 -2.79 -8.87
N GLU A 144 27.42 -2.76 -10.13
CA GLU A 144 28.17 -2.18 -11.22
C GLU A 144 27.99 -0.65 -11.27
N VAL A 145 29.12 0.07 -11.30
CA VAL A 145 29.13 1.54 -11.30
C VAL A 145 28.42 2.11 -12.53
N ILE A 146 28.47 1.40 -13.66
CA ILE A 146 27.81 1.82 -14.90
C ILE A 146 26.30 1.91 -14.66
N GLN A 147 25.67 0.87 -14.11
CA GLN A 147 24.23 0.84 -13.82
C GLN A 147 23.83 1.91 -12.78
N GLN A 148 24.67 2.14 -11.77
CA GLN A 148 24.46 3.16 -10.75
C GLN A 148 24.46 4.57 -11.37
N ASN A 149 25.39 4.85 -12.27
CA ASN A 149 25.49 6.13 -12.97
C ASN A 149 24.33 6.33 -13.96
N GLU A 150 23.93 5.29 -14.67
CA GLU A 150 22.80 5.33 -15.61
C GLU A 150 21.52 5.76 -14.92
N ILE A 151 21.11 5.06 -13.85
CA ILE A 151 19.87 5.41 -13.15
C ILE A 151 19.94 6.78 -12.47
N THR A 152 21.10 7.13 -11.91
CA THR A 152 21.29 8.45 -11.30
C THR A 152 21.15 9.55 -12.35
N GLY A 153 21.79 9.40 -13.50
CA GLY A 153 21.71 10.36 -14.62
C GLY A 153 20.28 10.52 -15.17
N LEU A 154 19.52 9.42 -15.27
CA LEU A 154 18.10 9.46 -15.69
C LEU A 154 17.24 10.24 -14.68
N ILE A 155 17.43 9.99 -13.39
CA ILE A 155 16.71 10.70 -12.30
C ILE A 155 17.05 12.19 -12.30
N GLU A 156 18.32 12.53 -12.39
CA GLU A 156 18.77 13.93 -12.44
C GLU A 156 18.32 14.63 -13.72
N GLY A 157 18.22 13.90 -14.84
CA GLY A 157 17.64 14.38 -16.08
C GLY A 157 16.18 14.78 -15.91
N LEU A 158 15.37 13.89 -15.33
CA LEU A 158 13.97 14.18 -15.03
C LEU A 158 13.82 15.35 -14.04
N GLN A 159 14.65 15.40 -12.99
CA GLN A 159 14.63 16.48 -12.01
C GLN A 159 14.92 17.84 -12.66
N ARG A 160 15.90 17.93 -13.54
CA ARG A 160 16.22 19.17 -14.28
C ARG A 160 15.06 19.67 -15.13
N GLU A 161 14.30 18.76 -15.76
CA GLU A 161 13.09 19.15 -16.52
C GLU A 161 11.96 19.60 -15.59
N ILE A 162 11.77 18.96 -14.43
CA ILE A 162 10.77 19.34 -13.43
C ILE A 162 11.05 20.75 -12.88
N GLU A 163 12.29 21.08 -12.61
CA GLU A 163 12.73 22.36 -12.05
C GLU A 163 12.88 23.47 -13.10
N GLY A 164 12.99 23.09 -14.37
CA GLY A 164 13.15 24.04 -15.48
C GLY A 164 11.82 24.55 -16.05
N ASP A 165 11.93 25.52 -16.97
CA ASP A 165 10.80 26.09 -17.71
C ASP A 165 11.04 26.10 -19.25
N ARG A 166 11.96 25.28 -19.72
CA ARG A 166 12.37 25.25 -21.15
C ARG A 166 11.22 24.81 -22.06
N PRO A 167 11.18 25.33 -23.32
CA PRO A 167 10.20 24.86 -24.30
C PRO A 167 10.25 23.34 -24.49
N GLY A 168 9.08 22.70 -24.53
CA GLY A 168 8.97 21.24 -24.65
C GLY A 168 9.17 20.45 -23.35
N ARG A 169 9.21 21.11 -22.20
CA ARG A 169 9.37 20.53 -20.86
C ARG A 169 8.51 19.29 -20.62
N ASP A 170 7.20 19.38 -20.87
CA ASP A 170 6.27 18.27 -20.59
C ASP A 170 6.61 17.02 -21.44
N ARG A 171 6.99 17.26 -22.70
CA ARG A 171 7.44 16.17 -23.60
C ARG A 171 8.78 15.61 -23.15
N ALA A 172 9.71 16.45 -22.70
CA ALA A 172 10.99 16.00 -22.17
C ALA A 172 10.82 15.17 -20.90
N MET A 173 9.94 15.58 -19.97
CA MET A 173 9.61 14.78 -18.78
C MET A 173 9.02 13.41 -19.15
N ALA A 174 8.12 13.35 -20.14
CA ALA A 174 7.56 12.09 -20.62
C ALA A 174 8.64 11.15 -21.18
N PHE A 175 9.57 11.67 -21.98
CA PHE A 175 10.68 10.88 -22.53
C PHE A 175 11.65 10.42 -21.44
N GLN A 176 11.96 11.26 -20.44
CA GLN A 176 12.81 10.86 -19.32
C GLN A 176 12.14 9.75 -18.47
N ALA A 177 10.85 9.86 -18.22
CA ALA A 177 10.09 8.82 -17.54
C ALA A 177 10.07 7.51 -18.34
N GLY A 178 9.87 7.58 -19.65
CA GLY A 178 9.97 6.43 -20.56
C GLY A 178 11.35 5.77 -20.53
N MET A 179 12.42 6.56 -20.48
CA MET A 179 13.79 6.04 -20.36
C MET A 179 14.02 5.33 -19.02
N ILE A 180 13.47 5.86 -17.91
CA ILE A 180 13.50 5.17 -16.61
C ILE A 180 12.75 3.84 -16.69
N ALA A 181 11.57 3.80 -17.31
CA ALA A 181 10.78 2.58 -17.48
C ALA A 181 11.53 1.52 -18.31
N VAL A 182 12.09 1.90 -19.47
CA VAL A 182 12.92 1.02 -20.30
C VAL A 182 14.16 0.52 -19.56
N TRP A 183 14.79 1.39 -18.75
CA TRP A 183 15.91 0.98 -17.93
C TRP A 183 15.50 -0.08 -16.91
N LEU A 184 14.36 0.09 -16.23
CA LEU A 184 13.80 -0.93 -15.29
C LEU A 184 13.54 -2.25 -16.01
N GLU A 185 12.88 -2.23 -17.17
CA GLU A 185 12.60 -3.42 -17.98
C GLU A 185 13.89 -4.19 -18.32
N ARG A 186 14.94 -3.47 -18.76
CA ARG A 186 16.25 -4.06 -19.06
C ARG A 186 16.89 -4.71 -17.82
N GLN A 187 16.81 -4.06 -16.66
CA GLN A 187 17.34 -4.65 -15.43
C GLN A 187 16.58 -5.92 -15.03
N MET A 188 15.25 -5.94 -15.18
CA MET A 188 14.45 -7.13 -14.92
C MET A 188 14.81 -8.30 -15.83
N SER A 189 15.11 -8.04 -17.11
CA SER A 189 15.44 -9.10 -18.09
C SER A 189 16.77 -9.80 -17.81
N VAL A 190 17.70 -9.14 -17.11
CA VAL A 190 19.02 -9.69 -16.76
C VAL A 190 19.12 -10.18 -15.32
N MET A 191 18.11 -9.89 -14.51
CA MET A 191 18.07 -10.45 -13.14
C MET A 191 17.78 -11.95 -13.23
N PRO A 192 18.58 -12.78 -12.57
CA PRO A 192 18.18 -14.17 -12.39
C PRO A 192 16.83 -14.16 -11.67
N ASP A 193 15.94 -15.10 -12.04
CA ASP A 193 14.73 -15.39 -11.28
C ASP A 193 15.14 -15.48 -9.81
N TYR A 194 14.97 -14.37 -9.11
CA TYR A 194 15.16 -14.37 -7.68
C TYR A 194 14.04 -15.28 -7.19
N ASP A 195 14.41 -16.48 -6.77
CA ASP A 195 13.54 -17.51 -6.23
C ASP A 195 12.91 -17.00 -4.91
N LEU A 196 12.06 -16.02 -5.10
CA LEU A 196 11.24 -15.41 -4.08
C LEU A 196 9.83 -15.98 -4.23
N THR A 197 9.73 -17.32 -4.21
CA THR A 197 8.47 -17.90 -3.79
C THR A 197 8.27 -17.46 -2.34
N PRO A 198 7.48 -16.40 -2.11
CA PRO A 198 7.30 -15.89 -0.76
C PRO A 198 6.73 -17.05 0.06
N ASP A 199 7.26 -17.31 1.25
CA ASP A 199 6.64 -18.25 2.15
C ASP A 199 5.17 -17.89 2.43
N ALA A 200 4.41 -18.83 2.97
CA ALA A 200 2.97 -18.63 3.21
C ALA A 200 2.67 -17.37 4.04
N SER A 201 3.54 -17.05 5.02
CA SER A 201 3.37 -15.86 5.86
C SER A 201 3.55 -14.56 5.06
N ARG A 202 4.54 -14.51 4.17
CA ARG A 202 4.79 -13.36 3.29
C ARG A 202 3.66 -13.17 2.28
N ARG A 203 3.17 -14.26 1.67
CA ARG A 203 2.00 -14.19 0.76
C ARG A 203 0.77 -13.67 1.48
N LEU A 204 0.50 -14.17 2.69
CA LEU A 204 -0.65 -13.73 3.47
C LEU A 204 -0.53 -12.26 3.90
N ALA A 205 0.65 -11.82 4.33
CA ALA A 205 0.89 -10.42 4.67
C ALA A 205 0.73 -9.50 3.45
N ALA A 206 1.19 -9.90 2.27
CA ALA A 206 1.03 -9.16 1.03
C ALA A 206 -0.46 -9.04 0.63
N ALA A 207 -1.20 -10.15 0.66
CA ALA A 207 -2.64 -10.13 0.40
C ALA A 207 -3.39 -9.23 1.40
N TYR A 208 -3.03 -9.29 2.68
CA TYR A 208 -3.61 -8.43 3.70
C TYR A 208 -3.36 -6.94 3.43
N THR A 209 -2.13 -6.56 3.12
CA THR A 209 -1.80 -5.15 2.85
C THR A 209 -2.49 -4.63 1.59
N ALA A 210 -2.68 -5.47 0.57
CA ALA A 210 -3.44 -5.14 -0.63
C ALA A 210 -4.94 -4.92 -0.32
N LEU A 211 -5.56 -5.77 0.48
CA LEU A 211 -6.95 -5.58 0.93
C LEU A 211 -7.12 -4.30 1.75
N VAL A 212 -6.20 -4.03 2.69
CA VAL A 212 -6.22 -2.79 3.47
C VAL A 212 -6.17 -1.55 2.56
N GLU A 213 -5.34 -1.55 1.52
CA GLU A 213 -5.29 -0.43 0.57
C GLU A 213 -6.59 -0.24 -0.21
N ASN A 214 -7.25 -1.32 -0.58
CA ASN A 214 -8.50 -1.27 -1.33
C ASN A 214 -9.68 -0.80 -0.46
N GLU A 215 -9.72 -1.18 0.82
CA GLU A 215 -10.86 -0.95 1.72
C GLU A 215 -10.54 0.00 2.89
N LEU A 216 -9.45 0.74 2.82
CA LEU A 216 -8.97 1.63 3.90
C LEU A 216 -10.06 2.55 4.46
N ARG A 217 -10.99 2.99 3.61
CA ARG A 217 -12.02 3.97 3.91
C ARG A 217 -13.31 3.40 4.48
N ASP A 218 -13.41 2.09 4.55
CA ASP A 218 -14.64 1.43 5.00
C ASP A 218 -14.68 1.19 6.51
N GLY A 219 -13.63 1.58 7.25
CA GLY A 219 -13.53 1.40 8.70
C GLY A 219 -13.49 -0.08 9.10
N ARG A 220 -12.99 -0.93 8.21
CA ARG A 220 -12.93 -2.38 8.43
C ARG A 220 -11.96 -2.75 9.54
N THR A 221 -12.24 -3.86 10.20
CA THR A 221 -11.41 -4.40 11.29
C THR A 221 -10.47 -5.50 10.78
N VAL A 222 -9.46 -5.84 11.57
CA VAL A 222 -8.58 -7.00 11.28
C VAL A 222 -9.38 -8.30 11.15
N ALA A 223 -10.46 -8.45 11.93
CA ALA A 223 -11.33 -9.63 11.85
C ALA A 223 -12.04 -9.74 10.50
N HIS A 224 -12.47 -8.62 9.92
CA HIS A 224 -13.05 -8.57 8.57
C HIS A 224 -12.03 -9.04 7.51
N PHE A 225 -10.84 -8.47 7.51
CA PHE A 225 -9.79 -8.85 6.54
C PHE A 225 -9.33 -10.30 6.69
N ALA A 226 -9.25 -10.79 7.94
CA ALA A 226 -8.91 -12.19 8.19
C ALA A 226 -9.97 -13.14 7.63
N ALA A 227 -11.26 -12.80 7.79
CA ALA A 227 -12.36 -13.58 7.22
C ALA A 227 -12.32 -13.61 5.68
N GLU A 228 -12.05 -12.47 5.03
CA GLU A 228 -11.89 -12.41 3.56
C GLU A 228 -10.70 -13.24 3.05
N LEU A 229 -9.63 -13.30 3.84
CA LEU A 229 -8.45 -14.12 3.53
C LEU A 229 -8.61 -15.60 3.93
N GLY A 230 -9.78 -15.99 4.46
CA GLY A 230 -10.03 -17.37 4.88
C GLY A 230 -9.19 -17.84 6.07
N VAL A 231 -8.75 -16.92 6.95
CA VAL A 231 -7.89 -17.23 8.10
C VAL A 231 -8.45 -16.62 9.39
N SER A 232 -7.96 -17.09 10.55
CA SER A 232 -8.29 -16.44 11.82
C SER A 232 -7.49 -15.13 12.00
N PRO A 233 -8.00 -14.13 12.78
CA PRO A 233 -7.26 -12.91 13.11
C PRO A 233 -5.92 -13.18 13.80
N THR A 234 -5.83 -14.24 14.60
CA THR A 234 -4.59 -14.68 15.27
C THR A 234 -3.58 -15.17 14.25
N HIS A 235 -4.01 -16.00 13.28
CA HIS A 235 -3.15 -16.49 12.21
C HIS A 235 -2.63 -15.34 11.34
N LEU A 236 -3.51 -14.41 10.94
CA LEU A 236 -3.14 -13.22 10.18
C LEU A 236 -2.08 -12.39 10.92
N THR A 237 -2.32 -12.12 12.22
CA THR A 237 -1.36 -11.37 13.04
C THR A 237 -0.02 -12.09 13.15
N ARG A 238 -0.02 -13.42 13.33
CA ARG A 238 1.22 -14.21 13.35
C ARG A 238 1.97 -14.14 12.04
N ALA A 239 1.27 -14.27 10.91
CA ALA A 239 1.89 -14.17 9.58
C ALA A 239 2.52 -12.78 9.35
N CYS A 240 1.81 -11.69 9.71
CA CYS A 240 2.35 -10.34 9.63
C CYS A 240 3.60 -10.16 10.52
N ASN A 241 3.58 -10.68 11.75
CA ASN A 241 4.75 -10.62 12.62
C ASN A 241 5.96 -11.36 12.04
N VAL A 242 5.76 -12.53 11.42
CA VAL A 242 6.83 -13.28 10.75
C VAL A 242 7.35 -12.50 9.53
N ALA A 243 6.46 -11.93 8.72
CA ALA A 243 6.82 -11.27 7.47
C ALA A 243 7.48 -9.89 7.66
N CYS A 244 7.01 -9.09 8.64
CA CYS A 244 7.47 -7.71 8.80
C CYS A 244 7.67 -7.26 10.27
N GLY A 245 7.55 -8.14 11.25
CA GLY A 245 7.72 -7.77 12.66
C GLY A 245 6.63 -6.91 13.24
N ARG A 246 5.48 -6.76 12.56
CA ARG A 246 4.34 -5.92 12.99
C ARG A 246 3.07 -6.75 13.04
N SER A 247 2.20 -6.48 14.02
CA SER A 247 0.87 -7.11 14.06
C SER A 247 -0.03 -6.56 12.95
N ALA A 248 -1.03 -7.35 12.53
CA ALA A 248 -2.02 -6.89 11.55
C ALA A 248 -2.72 -5.60 11.99
N SER A 249 -3.04 -5.46 13.29
CA SER A 249 -3.65 -4.24 13.82
C SER A 249 -2.71 -3.03 13.78
N ALA A 250 -1.40 -3.23 14.00
CA ALA A 250 -0.42 -2.16 13.90
C ALA A 250 -0.29 -1.66 12.46
N ILE A 251 -0.24 -2.56 11.47
CA ILE A 251 -0.20 -2.21 10.04
C ILE A 251 -1.44 -1.39 9.65
N LEU A 252 -2.64 -1.85 10.01
CA LEU A 252 -3.89 -1.15 9.73
C LEU A 252 -3.93 0.23 10.40
N SER A 253 -3.58 0.30 11.68
CA SER A 253 -3.55 1.54 12.45
C SER A 253 -2.59 2.56 11.84
N ASP A 254 -1.37 2.15 11.54
CA ASP A 254 -0.36 3.00 10.89
C ASP A 254 -0.87 3.59 9.59
N ARG A 255 -1.46 2.74 8.74
CA ARG A 255 -1.96 3.16 7.43
C ARG A 255 -3.12 4.15 7.55
N VAL A 256 -4.08 3.90 8.44
CA VAL A 256 -5.21 4.80 8.71
C VAL A 256 -4.71 6.15 9.24
N HIS A 257 -3.78 6.14 10.19
CA HIS A 257 -3.26 7.37 10.78
C HIS A 257 -2.33 8.14 9.82
N TYR A 258 -1.62 7.45 8.93
CA TYR A 258 -0.88 8.11 7.85
C TYR A 258 -1.84 8.86 6.90
N GLU A 259 -2.92 8.22 6.47
CA GLU A 259 -3.93 8.85 5.61
C GLU A 259 -4.61 10.03 6.33
N ALA A 260 -4.90 9.89 7.63
CA ALA A 260 -5.43 10.98 8.43
C ALA A 260 -4.49 12.21 8.44
N ARG A 261 -3.19 11.99 8.68
CA ARG A 261 -2.19 13.07 8.65
C ARG A 261 -2.10 13.72 7.27
N ARG A 262 -2.15 12.91 6.21
CA ARG A 262 -2.14 13.39 4.83
C ARG A 262 -3.34 14.29 4.55
N MET A 263 -4.55 13.84 4.89
CA MET A 263 -5.77 14.63 4.70
C MET A 263 -5.77 15.91 5.52
N LEU A 264 -5.30 15.87 6.76
CA LEU A 264 -5.19 17.05 7.62
C LEU A 264 -4.24 18.11 7.05
N ARG A 265 -3.20 17.68 6.33
CA ARG A 265 -2.18 18.56 5.74
C ARG A 265 -2.52 19.09 4.36
N GLU A 266 -3.12 18.22 3.54
CA GLU A 266 -3.28 18.46 2.10
C GLU A 266 -4.69 18.94 1.74
N THR A 267 -5.60 19.01 2.72
CA THR A 267 -6.98 19.45 2.48
C THR A 267 -7.51 20.31 3.62
N ASP A 268 -8.48 21.18 3.28
CA ASP A 268 -9.24 21.97 4.24
C ASP A 268 -10.47 21.25 4.79
N LEU A 269 -10.61 19.94 4.52
CA LEU A 269 -11.76 19.17 4.97
C LEU A 269 -11.95 19.28 6.49
N PRO A 270 -13.19 19.52 6.97
CA PRO A 270 -13.51 19.48 8.39
C PRO A 270 -13.11 18.15 9.03
N ILE A 271 -12.72 18.17 10.29
CA ILE A 271 -12.23 16.97 11.02
C ILE A 271 -13.29 15.86 11.05
N ASN A 272 -14.58 16.22 11.15
CA ASN A 272 -15.66 15.23 11.10
C ASN A 272 -15.76 14.53 9.73
N GLN A 273 -15.54 15.24 8.64
CA GLN A 273 -15.52 14.66 7.30
C GLN A 273 -14.29 13.75 7.09
N ILE A 274 -13.13 14.13 7.65
CA ILE A 274 -11.95 13.26 7.64
C ILE A 274 -12.23 11.98 8.41
N ALA A 275 -12.85 12.07 9.60
CA ALA A 275 -13.23 10.92 10.39
C ALA A 275 -14.18 9.98 9.62
N GLU A 276 -15.22 10.53 8.98
CA GLU A 276 -16.17 9.77 8.17
C GLU A 276 -15.49 9.09 6.97
N LYS A 277 -14.63 9.82 6.24
CA LYS A 277 -13.87 9.28 5.10
C LYS A 277 -12.89 8.16 5.48
N LEU A 278 -12.46 8.10 6.72
CA LEU A 278 -11.60 7.05 7.27
C LEU A 278 -12.38 5.95 8.00
N GLY A 279 -13.72 5.96 7.89
CA GLY A 279 -14.59 4.94 8.46
C GLY A 279 -14.77 5.00 9.98
N PHE A 280 -14.44 6.13 10.61
CA PHE A 280 -14.71 6.30 12.05
C PHE A 280 -16.18 6.65 12.31
N HIS A 281 -16.78 6.03 13.32
CA HIS A 281 -18.18 6.27 13.68
C HIS A 281 -18.46 7.68 14.23
N SER A 282 -17.43 8.36 14.76
CA SER A 282 -17.56 9.74 15.24
C SER A 282 -16.24 10.50 15.20
N ALA A 283 -16.32 11.81 15.02
CA ALA A 283 -15.17 12.72 15.06
C ALA A 283 -14.47 12.72 16.43
N ALA A 284 -15.22 12.51 17.51
CA ALA A 284 -14.68 12.44 18.87
C ALA A 284 -13.83 11.17 19.06
N TYR A 285 -14.29 10.02 18.53
CA TYR A 285 -13.51 8.78 18.58
C TYR A 285 -12.25 8.88 17.71
N PHE A 286 -12.38 9.42 16.49
CA PHE A 286 -11.24 9.71 15.63
C PHE A 286 -10.20 10.60 16.33
N SER A 287 -10.63 11.71 16.94
CA SER A 287 -9.72 12.65 17.61
C SER A 287 -8.94 11.99 18.76
N ARG A 288 -9.62 11.16 19.57
CA ARG A 288 -8.96 10.38 20.63
C ARG A 288 -7.97 9.36 20.08
N ALA A 289 -8.35 8.62 19.04
CA ALA A 289 -7.49 7.63 18.40
C ALA A 289 -6.25 8.30 17.77
N PHE A 290 -6.46 9.40 17.06
CA PHE A 290 -5.38 10.18 16.45
C PHE A 290 -4.42 10.73 17.51
N HIS A 291 -4.94 11.35 18.58
CA HIS A 291 -4.11 11.88 19.67
C HIS A 291 -3.29 10.76 20.35
N ARG A 292 -3.91 9.60 20.62
CA ARG A 292 -3.20 8.44 21.20
C ARG A 292 -2.03 7.97 20.33
N HIS A 293 -2.22 8.01 19.01
CA HIS A 293 -1.21 7.53 18.06
C HIS A 293 -0.14 8.58 17.74
N THR A 294 -0.47 9.88 17.81
CA THR A 294 0.39 10.96 17.35
C THR A 294 0.93 11.86 18.45
N GLY A 295 0.33 11.80 19.65
CA GLY A 295 0.63 12.69 20.77
C GLY A 295 -0.02 14.07 20.68
N VAL A 296 -0.64 14.43 19.54
CA VAL A 296 -1.25 15.75 19.32
C VAL A 296 -2.68 15.62 18.79
N SER A 297 -3.51 16.65 18.99
CA SER A 297 -4.87 16.62 18.45
C SER A 297 -4.87 16.82 16.93
N PRO A 298 -5.88 16.34 16.18
CA PRO A 298 -6.00 16.62 14.73
C PRO A 298 -5.98 18.12 14.41
N ARG A 299 -6.56 18.95 15.26
CA ARG A 299 -6.60 20.41 15.11
C ARG A 299 -5.21 21.03 15.25
N ASP A 300 -4.46 20.61 16.26
CA ASP A 300 -3.11 21.11 16.51
C ASP A 300 -2.16 20.63 15.43
N PHE A 301 -2.28 19.36 15.02
CA PHE A 301 -1.52 18.82 13.89
C PHE A 301 -1.73 19.64 12.61
N ARG A 302 -2.96 20.02 12.28
CA ARG A 302 -3.27 20.87 11.13
C ARG A 302 -2.62 22.25 11.21
N ARG A 303 -2.53 22.83 12.43
CA ARG A 303 -1.93 24.16 12.63
C ARG A 303 -0.40 24.15 12.60
N SER A 304 0.23 23.01 12.87
CA SER A 304 1.70 22.89 12.92
C SER A 304 2.34 22.65 11.55
N VAL A 305 1.57 22.65 10.49
CA VAL A 305 2.01 22.29 9.12
C VAL A 305 2.07 23.49 8.20
#